data_adee4a0bd6976bf941dc34397b2279ca
#
_entry.id   adee4a0bd6976bf941dc34397b2279ca
#
_cell.length_a   1.000
_cell.length_b   1.000
_cell.length_c   1.000
_cell.angle_alpha   90.00
_cell.angle_beta   90.00
_cell.angle_gamma   90.00
#
_symmetry.space_group_name_H-M   'P 1'
#
loop_
_entity.id
_entity.type
_entity.pdbx_description
1 polymer ?
#
loop_
_entity_poly.entity_id
_entity_poly.type
_entity_poly.pdbx_seq_one_letter_code
_entity_poly.pdbx_strand_id
1 'polypeptide(L)'
;MRCRSFCAVALWGVGILAIVPFRPSSQVWAQKGEPPTEETFSTADGVILRGLFYKAVQNTASAPVVVLLYPPGQRGAETDMTKGDWEGLARRLTLEGYNVFRFDWRGHGKRGHEIKDRDTFWTNPYTGPWNIKYVSGFGKKPLKNDIYFKDIRDPLRYLPVYLLDLAAVRAHLDNKNDLGDCNTSSIYLIGAGTAATLGMAWIVTEWHRPAVAPGLGELVPAGRYEYVPQRILGGIKVAAGEDISGAVWLSPHRPSIVSETLAKSWISNYAPRMRDNNPMLFLYGDGDAQAQRDARFFFQEVLVGAGNRSLGLLPLNPKYLFAIKGAKNLSGVGLLGNNATLQTEDTIVQFMSAIQKERAKVTRRQRNYSAAWSIDLRFFGFTP
;
A
#
# COMPACT_ATOMS: atom_id res chain seq x y z
N MET A 1 36.50 48.06 -41.05
CA MET A 1 36.43 46.69 -40.56
C MET A 1 35.09 46.48 -39.90
N ARG A 2 34.24 45.64 -40.49
CA ARG A 2 32.83 45.46 -40.06
C ARG A 2 32.72 44.27 -39.13
N CYS A 3 32.28 44.49 -37.86
CA CYS A 3 31.91 43.47 -36.94
C CYS A 3 30.48 43.04 -37.19
N ARG A 4 30.24 41.76 -37.48
CA ARG A 4 28.91 41.15 -37.62
C ARG A 4 28.53 40.49 -36.29
N SER A 5 27.46 41.04 -35.68
CA SER A 5 26.79 40.41 -34.53
C SER A 5 25.95 39.22 -35.01
N PHE A 6 26.16 38.04 -34.44
CA PHE A 6 25.27 36.87 -34.58
C PHE A 6 24.26 36.89 -33.42
N CYS A 7 22.98 37.09 -33.77
CA CYS A 7 21.87 36.81 -32.84
C CYS A 7 21.59 35.33 -32.84
N ALA A 8 21.75 34.68 -31.71
CA ALA A 8 21.28 33.30 -31.47
C ALA A 8 19.81 33.34 -31.06
N VAL A 9 18.94 32.82 -31.89
CA VAL A 9 17.52 32.62 -31.59
C VAL A 9 17.40 31.32 -30.86
N ALA A 10 17.04 31.38 -29.58
CA ALA A 10 16.70 30.17 -28.77
C ALA A 10 15.27 29.75 -29.12
N LEU A 11 15.13 28.65 -29.82
CA LEU A 11 13.86 27.97 -30.06
C LEU A 11 13.48 27.19 -28.80
N TRP A 12 12.44 27.68 -28.14
CA TRP A 12 11.73 26.95 -27.08
C TRP A 12 10.87 25.85 -27.72
N GLY A 13 11.33 24.61 -27.66
CA GLY A 13 10.52 23.46 -28.04
C GLY A 13 9.46 23.19 -27.01
N VAL A 14 8.22 23.60 -27.25
CA VAL A 14 7.03 23.16 -26.52
C VAL A 14 6.76 21.73 -26.97
N GLY A 15 7.13 20.75 -26.15
CA GLY A 15 6.78 19.35 -26.34
C GLY A 15 5.27 19.17 -26.19
N ILE A 16 4.55 19.17 -27.30
CA ILE A 16 3.15 18.77 -27.36
C ILE A 16 3.13 17.24 -27.16
N LEU A 17 2.70 16.78 -25.99
CA LEU A 17 2.33 15.38 -25.80
C LEU A 17 1.14 15.10 -26.73
N ALA A 18 1.38 14.36 -27.80
CA ALA A 18 0.34 13.88 -28.67
C ALA A 18 -0.57 12.94 -27.89
N ILE A 19 -1.77 13.40 -27.57
CA ILE A 19 -2.85 12.57 -27.05
C ILE A 19 -3.26 11.67 -28.20
N VAL A 20 -2.79 10.42 -28.20
CA VAL A 20 -3.29 9.39 -29.11
C VAL A 20 -4.74 9.11 -28.72
N PRO A 21 -5.73 9.33 -29.58
CA PRO A 21 -7.11 9.05 -29.25
C PRO A 21 -7.29 7.54 -29.06
N PHE A 22 -7.57 7.14 -27.82
CA PHE A 22 -7.91 5.77 -27.47
C PHE A 22 -9.28 5.47 -28.07
N ARG A 23 -9.33 4.57 -29.04
CA ARG A 23 -10.61 4.00 -29.51
C ARG A 23 -11.08 3.02 -28.45
N PRO A 24 -12.24 3.22 -27.81
CA PRO A 24 -12.80 2.23 -26.93
C PRO A 24 -13.22 1.03 -27.79
N SER A 25 -12.53 -0.08 -27.67
CA SER A 25 -12.97 -1.33 -28.26
C SER A 25 -14.15 -1.82 -27.42
N SER A 26 -15.36 -1.65 -27.95
CA SER A 26 -16.63 -2.08 -27.35
C SER A 26 -16.79 -3.60 -27.18
N GLN A 27 -15.75 -4.38 -27.42
CA GLN A 27 -15.76 -5.85 -27.33
C GLN A 27 -15.18 -6.44 -26.03
N VAL A 28 -14.61 -5.64 -25.12
CA VAL A 28 -13.91 -6.17 -23.92
C VAL A 28 -14.86 -6.57 -22.78
N TRP A 29 -16.13 -6.17 -22.83
CA TRP A 29 -17.08 -6.40 -21.72
C TRP A 29 -17.65 -7.83 -21.61
N ALA A 30 -17.32 -8.74 -22.52
CA ALA A 30 -17.87 -10.11 -22.52
C ALA A 30 -17.06 -11.14 -21.71
N GLN A 31 -15.81 -10.86 -21.35
CA GLN A 31 -15.04 -11.73 -20.46
C GLN A 31 -15.32 -11.37 -18.99
N LYS A 32 -16.33 -11.99 -18.39
CA LYS A 32 -16.47 -12.03 -16.93
C LYS A 32 -15.27 -12.78 -16.38
N GLY A 33 -14.34 -12.06 -15.69
CA GLY A 33 -13.30 -12.72 -14.93
C GLY A 33 -13.89 -13.71 -13.92
N GLU A 34 -13.10 -14.67 -13.48
CA GLU A 34 -13.51 -15.61 -12.43
C GLU A 34 -13.97 -14.85 -11.17
N PRO A 35 -14.94 -15.38 -10.42
CA PRO A 35 -15.30 -14.80 -9.13
C PRO A 35 -14.06 -14.84 -8.20
N PRO A 36 -13.91 -13.84 -7.31
CA PRO A 36 -12.79 -13.85 -6.37
C PRO A 36 -12.88 -15.03 -5.42
N THR A 37 -11.72 -15.53 -5.01
CA THR A 37 -11.59 -16.57 -4.00
C THR A 37 -11.48 -15.92 -2.61
N GLU A 38 -12.33 -16.32 -1.67
CA GLU A 38 -12.17 -15.94 -0.26
C GLU A 38 -11.01 -16.73 0.35
N GLU A 39 -10.11 -16.03 1.02
CA GLU A 39 -8.89 -16.60 1.59
C GLU A 39 -8.72 -16.13 3.04
N THR A 40 -8.12 -16.98 3.87
CA THR A 40 -7.80 -16.67 5.27
C THR A 40 -6.32 -16.80 5.52
N PHE A 41 -5.77 -15.94 6.37
CA PHE A 41 -4.36 -15.93 6.72
C PHE A 41 -4.13 -15.35 8.11
N SER A 42 -3.02 -15.68 8.74
CA SER A 42 -2.75 -15.30 10.14
C SER A 42 -1.77 -14.15 10.23
N THR A 43 -2.02 -13.23 11.15
CA THR A 43 -1.02 -12.24 11.58
C THR A 43 0.00 -12.85 12.55
N ALA A 44 1.13 -12.20 12.75
CA ALA A 44 2.16 -12.65 13.68
C ALA A 44 1.72 -12.68 15.16
N ASP A 45 0.68 -11.93 15.51
CA ASP A 45 0.07 -11.89 16.84
C ASP A 45 -1.21 -12.76 16.94
N GLY A 46 -1.43 -13.65 15.97
CA GLY A 46 -2.43 -14.72 16.05
C GLY A 46 -3.85 -14.36 15.64
N VAL A 47 -4.08 -13.23 14.97
CA VAL A 47 -5.39 -12.86 14.41
C VAL A 47 -5.55 -13.50 13.02
N ILE A 48 -6.69 -14.15 12.77
CA ILE A 48 -7.04 -14.69 11.46
C ILE A 48 -7.75 -13.60 10.63
N LEU A 49 -7.10 -13.12 9.59
CA LEU A 49 -7.68 -12.16 8.64
C LEU A 49 -8.35 -12.87 7.46
N ARG A 50 -9.22 -12.12 6.77
CA ARG A 50 -9.92 -12.57 5.57
C ARG A 50 -9.68 -11.61 4.43
N GLY A 51 -9.54 -12.16 3.22
CA GLY A 51 -9.38 -11.38 2.01
C GLY A 51 -10.04 -12.03 0.81
N LEU A 52 -10.09 -11.29 -0.29
CA LEU A 52 -10.58 -11.71 -1.59
C LEU A 52 -9.43 -11.62 -2.60
N PHE A 53 -9.10 -12.72 -3.23
CA PHE A 53 -8.10 -12.78 -4.28
C PHE A 53 -8.78 -12.87 -5.65
N TYR A 54 -8.51 -11.91 -6.51
CA TYR A 54 -8.98 -11.82 -7.89
C TYR A 54 -7.83 -12.19 -8.81
N LYS A 55 -8.00 -13.23 -9.60
CA LYS A 55 -6.99 -13.66 -10.56
C LYS A 55 -7.00 -12.78 -11.80
N ALA A 56 -5.81 -12.42 -12.28
CA ALA A 56 -5.65 -11.83 -13.60
C ALA A 56 -6.25 -12.73 -14.68
N VAL A 57 -6.90 -12.14 -15.66
CA VAL A 57 -7.53 -12.91 -16.76
C VAL A 57 -6.49 -13.63 -17.61
N GLN A 58 -5.27 -13.08 -17.69
CA GLN A 58 -4.15 -13.68 -18.43
C GLN A 58 -2.89 -13.74 -17.57
N ASN A 59 -2.07 -14.77 -17.80
CA ASN A 59 -0.74 -14.92 -17.19
C ASN A 59 -0.71 -14.79 -15.65
N THR A 60 -1.69 -15.32 -14.97
CA THR A 60 -1.89 -15.18 -13.51
C THR A 60 -0.59 -15.39 -12.71
N ALA A 61 0.17 -16.44 -13.04
CA ALA A 61 1.42 -16.80 -12.35
C ALA A 61 2.52 -15.73 -12.44
N SER A 62 2.58 -14.97 -13.53
CA SER A 62 3.55 -13.90 -13.74
C SER A 62 2.96 -12.50 -13.53
N ALA A 63 1.63 -12.41 -13.38
CA ALA A 63 0.92 -11.16 -13.18
C ALA A 63 1.34 -10.48 -11.86
N PRO A 64 1.63 -9.17 -11.88
CA PRO A 64 1.89 -8.41 -10.67
C PRO A 64 0.67 -8.40 -9.75
N VAL A 65 0.88 -8.09 -8.48
CA VAL A 65 -0.20 -8.05 -7.48
C VAL A 65 -0.53 -6.61 -7.12
N VAL A 66 -1.81 -6.29 -7.09
CA VAL A 66 -2.34 -5.02 -6.56
C VAL A 66 -3.02 -5.29 -5.23
N VAL A 67 -2.62 -4.59 -4.18
CA VAL A 67 -3.30 -4.63 -2.87
C VAL A 67 -4.16 -3.38 -2.72
N LEU A 68 -5.47 -3.57 -2.54
CA LEU A 68 -6.43 -2.49 -2.35
C LEU A 68 -6.67 -2.27 -0.84
N LEU A 69 -6.47 -1.04 -0.39
CA LEU A 69 -6.53 -0.64 1.01
C LEU A 69 -7.67 0.38 1.23
N TYR A 70 -8.81 -0.09 1.70
CA TYR A 70 -9.87 0.82 2.13
C TYR A 70 -9.51 1.50 3.46
N PRO A 71 -10.01 2.71 3.75
CA PRO A 71 -9.70 3.38 5.00
C PRO A 71 -10.27 2.57 6.18
N PRO A 72 -9.46 2.30 7.22
CA PRO A 72 -9.96 1.70 8.44
C PRO A 72 -11.10 2.55 9.02
N GLY A 73 -12.04 1.89 9.69
CA GLY A 73 -13.18 2.55 10.33
C GLY A 73 -12.75 3.57 11.38
N GLN A 74 -13.61 4.55 11.58
CA GLN A 74 -13.54 5.50 12.70
C GLN A 74 -14.60 5.13 13.73
N ARG A 75 -14.49 5.67 14.95
CA ARG A 75 -15.47 5.40 16.01
C ARG A 75 -16.88 5.76 15.54
N GLY A 76 -17.78 4.78 15.54
CA GLY A 76 -19.15 4.92 15.06
C GLY A 76 -19.34 4.78 13.54
N ALA A 77 -18.27 4.55 12.78
CA ALA A 77 -18.32 4.37 11.33
C ALA A 77 -17.44 3.17 10.93
N GLU A 78 -17.98 1.97 11.15
CA GLU A 78 -17.31 0.73 10.72
C GLU A 78 -17.29 0.62 9.20
N THR A 79 -16.17 0.17 8.66
CA THR A 79 -15.99 -0.11 7.24
C THR A 79 -15.56 -1.54 7.01
N ASP A 80 -15.67 -2.01 5.79
CA ASP A 80 -15.17 -3.33 5.37
C ASP A 80 -14.67 -3.28 3.91
N MET A 81 -14.02 -4.35 3.48
CA MET A 81 -13.45 -4.44 2.13
C MET A 81 -14.48 -4.38 1.00
N THR A 82 -15.78 -4.51 1.29
CA THR A 82 -16.84 -4.46 0.29
C THR A 82 -17.44 -3.06 0.12
N LYS A 83 -17.08 -2.10 0.97
CA LYS A 83 -17.59 -0.73 0.90
C LYS A 83 -16.93 0.08 -0.20
N GLY A 84 -17.72 0.91 -0.85
CA GLY A 84 -17.29 1.74 -1.98
C GLY A 84 -17.10 0.93 -3.27
N ASP A 85 -16.56 1.58 -4.30
CA ASP A 85 -16.44 0.99 -5.65
C ASP A 85 -15.10 0.24 -5.87
N TRP A 86 -14.62 -0.45 -4.84
CA TRP A 86 -13.44 -1.30 -4.96
C TRP A 86 -13.64 -2.48 -5.91
N GLU A 87 -14.88 -2.99 -6.02
CA GLU A 87 -15.19 -4.12 -6.88
C GLU A 87 -15.02 -3.78 -8.37
N GLY A 88 -15.48 -2.58 -8.78
CA GLY A 88 -15.31 -2.08 -10.14
C GLY A 88 -13.84 -2.00 -10.53
N LEU A 89 -13.05 -1.33 -9.69
CA LEU A 89 -11.61 -1.20 -9.90
C LEU A 89 -10.90 -2.58 -9.89
N ALA A 90 -11.24 -3.47 -8.95
CA ALA A 90 -10.63 -4.79 -8.87
C ALA A 90 -10.84 -5.58 -10.16
N ARG A 91 -12.08 -5.63 -10.66
CA ARG A 91 -12.40 -6.31 -11.92
C ARG A 91 -11.70 -5.68 -13.11
N ARG A 92 -11.65 -4.37 -13.18
CA ARG A 92 -10.92 -3.68 -14.23
C ARG A 92 -9.44 -4.04 -14.24
N LEU A 93 -8.78 -4.01 -13.08
CA LEU A 93 -7.38 -4.35 -12.96
C LEU A 93 -7.09 -5.81 -13.36
N THR A 94 -8.00 -6.75 -13.09
CA THR A 94 -7.81 -8.13 -13.55
C THR A 94 -7.85 -8.27 -15.08
N LEU A 95 -8.66 -7.45 -15.76
CA LEU A 95 -8.69 -7.38 -17.22
C LEU A 95 -7.41 -6.75 -17.80
N GLU A 96 -6.79 -5.84 -17.05
CA GLU A 96 -5.51 -5.20 -17.39
C GLU A 96 -4.29 -6.08 -17.05
N GLY A 97 -4.51 -7.31 -16.58
CA GLY A 97 -3.45 -8.29 -16.32
C GLY A 97 -2.82 -8.22 -14.94
N TYR A 98 -3.52 -7.69 -13.93
CA TYR A 98 -3.08 -7.68 -12.54
C TYR A 98 -3.86 -8.69 -11.71
N ASN A 99 -3.19 -9.42 -10.82
CA ASN A 99 -3.86 -10.06 -9.70
C ASN A 99 -4.24 -8.98 -8.70
N VAL A 100 -5.41 -9.08 -8.07
CA VAL A 100 -5.85 -8.09 -7.10
C VAL A 100 -6.18 -8.76 -5.78
N PHE A 101 -5.72 -8.18 -4.69
CA PHE A 101 -6.03 -8.63 -3.34
C PHE A 101 -6.62 -7.50 -2.51
N ARG A 102 -7.71 -7.77 -1.82
CA ARG A 102 -8.29 -6.89 -0.81
C ARG A 102 -8.67 -7.70 0.42
N PHE A 103 -8.64 -7.09 1.59
CA PHE A 103 -8.84 -7.78 2.86
C PHE A 103 -9.51 -6.88 3.89
N ASP A 104 -10.09 -7.47 4.92
CA ASP A 104 -10.57 -6.74 6.07
C ASP A 104 -9.45 -6.56 7.11
N TRP A 105 -9.28 -5.30 7.57
CA TRP A 105 -8.43 -4.99 8.71
C TRP A 105 -8.94 -5.72 9.96
N ARG A 106 -8.04 -6.11 10.88
CA ARG A 106 -8.45 -6.75 12.13
C ARG A 106 -9.59 -6.02 12.81
N GLY A 107 -10.57 -6.76 13.25
CA GLY A 107 -11.78 -6.22 13.86
C GLY A 107 -12.83 -5.70 12.89
N HIS A 108 -12.50 -5.48 11.62
CA HIS A 108 -13.45 -4.97 10.62
C HIS A 108 -14.25 -6.11 9.96
N GLY A 109 -15.30 -5.72 9.24
CA GLY A 109 -16.22 -6.65 8.62
C GLY A 109 -17.23 -7.25 9.60
N LYS A 110 -18.37 -7.67 9.06
CA LYS A 110 -19.55 -8.09 9.85
C LYS A 110 -19.31 -9.24 10.84
N ARG A 111 -18.31 -10.08 10.58
CA ARG A 111 -18.01 -11.29 11.37
C ARG A 111 -16.90 -11.08 12.41
N GLY A 112 -16.25 -9.90 12.42
CA GLY A 112 -15.02 -9.73 13.17
C GLY A 112 -13.93 -10.72 12.75
N HIS A 113 -12.91 -10.91 13.58
CA HIS A 113 -11.79 -11.81 13.28
C HIS A 113 -11.47 -12.69 14.49
N GLU A 114 -11.23 -13.99 14.25
CA GLU A 114 -10.81 -14.93 15.27
C GLU A 114 -9.41 -14.60 15.80
N ILE A 115 -9.22 -14.72 17.10
CA ILE A 115 -7.92 -14.68 17.76
C ILE A 115 -7.53 -16.15 18.03
N LYS A 116 -6.80 -16.76 17.10
CA LYS A 116 -6.38 -18.15 17.17
C LYS A 116 -5.38 -18.40 18.30
N ASP A 117 -4.42 -17.49 18.46
CA ASP A 117 -3.42 -17.53 19.53
C ASP A 117 -3.68 -16.38 20.51
N ARG A 118 -4.48 -16.64 21.53
CA ARG A 118 -4.90 -15.65 22.52
C ARG A 118 -3.76 -15.15 23.38
N ASP A 119 -2.84 -16.05 23.73
CA ASP A 119 -1.70 -15.67 24.56
C ASP A 119 -0.79 -14.75 23.77
N THR A 120 -0.41 -15.13 22.55
CA THR A 120 0.40 -14.29 21.67
C THR A 120 -0.27 -12.97 21.36
N PHE A 121 -1.60 -12.91 21.19
CA PHE A 121 -2.31 -11.64 20.96
C PHE A 121 -2.07 -10.61 22.07
N TRP A 122 -2.08 -11.06 23.33
CA TRP A 122 -1.88 -10.16 24.47
C TRP A 122 -0.42 -9.98 24.88
N THR A 123 0.44 -10.98 24.64
CA THR A 123 1.83 -10.98 25.12
C THR A 123 2.87 -10.71 24.05
N ASN A 124 2.46 -10.55 22.76
CA ASN A 124 3.39 -10.20 21.70
C ASN A 124 4.16 -8.92 22.07
N PRO A 125 5.49 -8.93 22.06
CA PRO A 125 6.29 -7.79 22.54
C PRO A 125 6.12 -6.52 21.71
N TYR A 126 5.61 -6.64 20.49
CA TYR A 126 5.47 -5.54 19.54
C TYR A 126 4.04 -4.99 19.46
N THR A 127 3.01 -5.83 19.56
CA THR A 127 1.60 -5.42 19.48
C THR A 127 0.84 -5.57 20.79
N GLY A 128 1.29 -6.46 21.68
CA GLY A 128 0.66 -6.68 22.99
C GLY A 128 0.41 -5.38 23.77
N PRO A 129 1.37 -4.44 23.87
CA PRO A 129 1.14 -3.14 24.53
C PRO A 129 -0.05 -2.35 23.94
N TRP A 130 -0.24 -2.36 22.60
CA TRP A 130 -1.40 -1.74 21.95
C TRP A 130 -2.68 -2.52 22.21
N ASN A 131 -2.62 -3.87 22.08
CA ASN A 131 -3.77 -4.73 22.31
C ASN A 131 -4.29 -4.56 23.74
N ILE A 132 -3.41 -4.59 24.75
CA ILE A 132 -3.75 -4.37 26.16
C ILE A 132 -4.39 -2.99 26.37
N LYS A 133 -3.83 -1.94 25.77
CA LYS A 133 -4.28 -0.57 25.98
C LYS A 133 -5.56 -0.24 25.23
N TYR A 134 -5.70 -0.69 23.99
CA TYR A 134 -6.76 -0.23 23.09
C TYR A 134 -7.81 -1.27 22.72
N VAL A 135 -7.61 -2.56 23.04
CA VAL A 135 -8.63 -3.59 22.82
C VAL A 135 -9.30 -3.98 24.15
N SER A 136 -10.61 -4.10 24.14
CA SER A 136 -11.36 -4.53 25.32
C SER A 136 -11.18 -6.02 25.59
N GLY A 137 -11.18 -6.43 26.86
CA GLY A 137 -11.19 -7.85 27.25
C GLY A 137 -9.89 -8.37 27.85
N PHE A 138 -8.81 -7.58 27.91
CA PHE A 138 -7.61 -7.96 28.63
C PHE A 138 -7.89 -8.25 30.11
N GLY A 139 -7.33 -9.32 30.66
CA GLY A 139 -7.50 -9.75 32.05
C GLY A 139 -8.85 -10.39 32.39
N LYS A 140 -9.80 -10.47 31.46
CA LYS A 140 -11.08 -11.18 31.64
C LYS A 140 -10.90 -12.67 31.36
N LYS A 141 -11.60 -13.52 32.13
CA LYS A 141 -11.67 -14.97 31.87
C LYS A 141 -13.09 -15.35 31.46
N PRO A 142 -13.27 -16.19 30.40
CA PRO A 142 -12.24 -16.70 29.52
C PRO A 142 -11.61 -15.59 28.69
N LEU A 143 -10.39 -15.82 28.17
CA LEU A 143 -9.75 -14.91 27.23
C LEU A 143 -10.62 -14.76 25.96
N LYS A 144 -10.61 -13.57 25.38
CA LYS A 144 -11.38 -13.23 24.20
C LYS A 144 -10.96 -14.08 22.99
N ASN A 145 -11.94 -14.63 22.28
CA ASN A 145 -11.71 -15.48 21.10
C ASN A 145 -11.73 -14.70 19.78
N ASP A 146 -12.38 -13.54 19.77
CA ASP A 146 -12.62 -12.74 18.58
C ASP A 146 -12.34 -11.28 18.84
N ILE A 147 -11.97 -10.56 17.81
CA ILE A 147 -11.86 -9.10 17.81
C ILE A 147 -12.88 -8.52 16.82
N TYR A 148 -13.68 -7.57 17.29
CA TYR A 148 -14.60 -6.76 16.50
C TYR A 148 -14.19 -5.29 16.56
N PHE A 149 -14.58 -4.51 15.59
CA PHE A 149 -14.27 -3.07 15.56
C PHE A 149 -14.73 -2.33 16.82
N LYS A 150 -15.90 -2.68 17.36
CA LYS A 150 -16.42 -2.16 18.63
C LYS A 150 -15.53 -2.44 19.86
N ASP A 151 -14.66 -3.42 19.77
CA ASP A 151 -13.73 -3.77 20.83
C ASP A 151 -12.50 -2.85 20.84
N ILE A 152 -12.24 -2.15 19.76
CA ILE A 152 -11.16 -1.20 19.63
C ILE A 152 -11.61 0.14 20.21
N ARG A 153 -11.11 0.46 21.41
CA ARG A 153 -11.53 1.64 22.19
C ARG A 153 -11.13 2.96 21.53
N ASP A 154 -9.97 2.99 20.92
CA ASP A 154 -9.44 4.15 20.21
C ASP A 154 -8.85 3.71 18.86
N PRO A 155 -9.69 3.66 17.81
CA PRO A 155 -9.25 3.23 16.48
C PRO A 155 -8.11 4.07 15.91
N LEU A 156 -8.07 5.37 16.23
CA LEU A 156 -7.02 6.27 15.74
C LEU A 156 -5.65 5.90 16.31
N ARG A 157 -5.55 5.69 17.62
CA ARG A 157 -4.30 5.31 18.28
C ARG A 157 -3.92 3.85 18.03
N TYR A 158 -4.87 3.02 17.61
CA TYR A 158 -4.64 1.64 17.25
C TYR A 158 -4.14 1.47 15.79
N LEU A 159 -4.24 2.50 14.94
CA LEU A 159 -3.84 2.46 13.53
C LEU A 159 -2.46 1.83 13.26
N PRO A 160 -1.40 2.08 14.05
CA PRO A 160 -0.09 1.47 13.78
C PRO A 160 -0.10 -0.05 13.78
N VAL A 161 -1.01 -0.68 14.54
CA VAL A 161 -1.13 -2.15 14.60
C VAL A 161 -1.56 -2.75 13.26
N TYR A 162 -2.28 -2.00 12.42
CA TYR A 162 -2.66 -2.45 11.07
C TYR A 162 -1.46 -2.64 10.13
N LEU A 163 -0.27 -2.13 10.47
CA LEU A 163 0.95 -2.46 9.73
C LEU A 163 1.29 -3.96 9.81
N LEU A 164 0.90 -4.64 10.90
CA LEU A 164 1.05 -6.09 11.01
C LEU A 164 0.03 -6.84 10.16
N ASP A 165 -1.15 -6.25 9.92
CA ASP A 165 -2.12 -6.83 8.99
C ASP A 165 -1.55 -6.79 7.56
N LEU A 166 -0.89 -5.69 7.17
CA LEU A 166 -0.19 -5.60 5.88
C LEU A 166 1.01 -6.56 5.80
N ALA A 167 1.73 -6.78 6.89
CA ALA A 167 2.77 -7.80 6.94
C ALA A 167 2.21 -9.21 6.73
N ALA A 168 1.02 -9.49 7.29
CA ALA A 168 0.33 -10.77 7.08
C ALA A 168 -0.17 -10.92 5.64
N VAL A 169 -0.74 -9.86 5.05
CA VAL A 169 -1.11 -9.82 3.62
C VAL A 169 0.10 -10.13 2.76
N ARG A 170 1.24 -9.48 3.03
CA ARG A 170 2.47 -9.71 2.27
C ARG A 170 2.95 -11.16 2.39
N ALA A 171 3.00 -11.72 3.59
CA ALA A 171 3.43 -13.10 3.80
C ALA A 171 2.50 -14.10 3.08
N HIS A 172 1.19 -13.85 3.12
CA HIS A 172 0.20 -14.65 2.40
C HIS A 172 0.43 -14.59 0.88
N LEU A 173 0.62 -13.40 0.33
CA LEU A 173 0.91 -13.22 -1.10
C LEU A 173 2.27 -13.80 -1.50
N ASP A 174 3.29 -13.73 -0.63
CA ASP A 174 4.59 -14.37 -0.87
C ASP A 174 4.46 -15.90 -0.92
N ASN A 175 3.61 -16.52 -0.08
CA ASN A 175 3.28 -17.94 -0.20
C ASN A 175 2.60 -18.25 -1.54
N LYS A 176 1.63 -17.45 -1.96
CA LYS A 176 0.99 -17.62 -3.27
C LYS A 176 1.99 -17.46 -4.43
N ASN A 177 2.91 -16.50 -4.31
CA ASN A 177 4.00 -16.36 -5.26
C ASN A 177 4.85 -17.63 -5.34
N ASP A 178 5.18 -18.24 -4.21
CA ASP A 178 6.02 -19.44 -4.16
C ASP A 178 5.30 -20.66 -4.75
N LEU A 179 3.97 -20.71 -4.62
CA LEU A 179 3.11 -21.70 -5.27
C LEU A 179 2.87 -21.45 -6.77
N GLY A 180 3.22 -20.26 -7.28
CA GLY A 180 3.04 -19.92 -8.69
C GLY A 180 1.71 -19.24 -9.01
N ASP A 181 0.98 -18.77 -8.02
CA ASP A 181 -0.33 -18.13 -8.21
C ASP A 181 -0.24 -16.64 -8.56
N CYS A 182 0.89 -15.98 -8.31
CA CYS A 182 1.09 -14.57 -8.58
C CYS A 182 2.59 -14.21 -8.60
N ASN A 183 2.91 -12.93 -8.86
CA ASN A 183 4.28 -12.42 -8.83
C ASN A 183 4.44 -11.27 -7.82
N THR A 184 4.92 -11.57 -6.61
CA THR A 184 5.22 -10.57 -5.58
C THR A 184 6.57 -9.87 -5.76
N SER A 185 7.30 -10.12 -6.84
CA SER A 185 8.42 -9.26 -7.26
C SER A 185 7.94 -7.96 -7.91
N SER A 186 6.63 -7.83 -8.12
CA SER A 186 5.98 -6.63 -8.64
C SER A 186 4.65 -6.40 -7.91
N ILE A 187 4.68 -5.55 -6.88
CA ILE A 187 3.52 -5.22 -6.06
C ILE A 187 3.14 -3.76 -6.26
N TYR A 188 1.85 -3.51 -6.41
CA TYR A 188 1.24 -2.19 -6.39
C TYR A 188 0.33 -2.04 -5.18
N LEU A 189 0.26 -0.84 -4.64
CA LEU A 189 -0.66 -0.49 -3.56
C LEU A 189 -1.63 0.58 -4.05
N ILE A 190 -2.91 0.43 -3.76
CA ILE A 190 -3.90 1.49 -3.96
C ILE A 190 -4.62 1.70 -2.64
N GLY A 191 -4.39 2.84 -1.99
CA GLY A 191 -4.94 3.13 -0.67
C GLY A 191 -5.76 4.41 -0.66
N ALA A 192 -6.87 4.42 0.10
CA ALA A 192 -7.74 5.56 0.25
C ALA A 192 -7.71 6.14 1.68
N GLY A 193 -7.85 7.46 1.81
CA GLY A 193 -7.93 8.13 3.09
C GLY A 193 -6.75 7.84 4.02
N THR A 194 -7.02 7.41 5.25
CA THR A 194 -5.99 7.02 6.24
C THR A 194 -5.22 5.77 5.83
N ALA A 195 -5.80 4.87 5.01
CA ALA A 195 -5.08 3.71 4.50
C ALA A 195 -3.96 4.09 3.53
N ALA A 196 -4.04 5.23 2.87
CA ALA A 196 -2.92 5.77 2.08
C ALA A 196 -1.70 6.04 2.98
N THR A 197 -1.92 6.67 4.14
CA THR A 197 -0.85 6.92 5.12
C THR A 197 -0.29 5.62 5.71
N LEU A 198 -1.16 4.66 6.03
CA LEU A 198 -0.71 3.32 6.48
C LEU A 198 0.09 2.60 5.39
N GLY A 199 -0.35 2.66 4.14
CA GLY A 199 0.37 2.08 3.01
C GLY A 199 1.76 2.68 2.83
N MET A 200 1.89 4.01 2.94
CA MET A 200 3.21 4.68 2.91
C MET A 200 4.09 4.23 4.08
N ALA A 201 3.57 4.18 5.31
CA ALA A 201 4.29 3.69 6.47
C ALA A 201 4.72 2.23 6.31
N TRP A 202 3.84 1.39 5.73
CA TRP A 202 4.18 -0.01 5.46
C TRP A 202 5.31 -0.13 4.42
N ILE A 203 5.30 0.66 3.33
CA ILE A 203 6.41 0.67 2.37
C ILE A 203 7.74 0.99 3.08
N VAL A 204 7.74 1.91 4.05
CA VAL A 204 8.94 2.19 4.86
C VAL A 204 9.44 0.93 5.56
N THR A 205 8.52 0.12 6.13
CA THR A 205 8.92 -1.13 6.80
C THR A 205 9.50 -2.15 5.82
N GLU A 206 9.02 -2.20 4.59
CA GLU A 206 9.53 -3.11 3.55
C GLU A 206 10.97 -2.79 3.12
N TRP A 207 11.41 -1.55 3.24
CA TRP A 207 12.83 -1.19 3.00
C TRP A 207 13.79 -1.71 4.06
N HIS A 208 13.27 -2.11 5.21
CA HIS A 208 14.04 -2.72 6.31
C HIS A 208 13.95 -4.24 6.33
N ARG A 209 13.22 -4.86 5.42
CA ARG A 209 13.02 -6.29 5.37
C ARG A 209 13.71 -6.90 4.13
N PRO A 210 14.35 -8.08 4.23
CA PRO A 210 14.84 -8.77 3.06
C PRO A 210 13.67 -9.23 2.16
N ALA A 211 13.90 -9.20 0.84
CA ALA A 211 12.92 -9.65 -0.14
C ALA A 211 12.69 -11.17 -0.14
N VAL A 212 13.66 -11.92 0.36
CA VAL A 212 13.62 -13.37 0.53
C VAL A 212 13.86 -13.68 2.00
N ALA A 213 13.15 -14.66 2.55
CA ALA A 213 13.33 -15.05 3.94
C ALA A 213 14.80 -15.45 4.20
N PRO A 214 15.42 -14.90 5.23
CA PRO A 214 16.80 -15.25 5.57
C PRO A 214 16.92 -16.74 5.92
N GLY A 215 18.06 -17.34 5.57
CA GLY A 215 18.39 -18.72 5.99
C GLY A 215 18.54 -18.83 7.51
N LEU A 216 18.45 -20.07 8.01
CA LEU A 216 18.48 -20.37 9.45
C LEU A 216 19.74 -19.87 10.20
N GLY A 217 20.79 -19.49 9.53
CA GLY A 217 22.02 -18.92 10.11
C GLY A 217 22.10 -17.38 10.05
N GLU A 218 21.16 -16.73 9.39
CA GLU A 218 21.18 -15.28 9.14
C GLU A 218 20.29 -14.48 10.12
N LEU A 219 19.44 -15.17 10.87
CA LEU A 219 18.62 -14.59 11.93
C LEU A 219 19.27 -14.80 13.29
N VAL A 220 19.25 -13.77 14.13
CA VAL A 220 19.59 -13.98 15.54
C VAL A 220 18.55 -14.93 16.15
N PRO A 221 18.98 -16.00 16.83
CA PRO A 221 18.07 -17.05 17.29
C PRO A 221 17.11 -16.50 18.34
N ALA A 222 15.86 -16.38 17.96
CA ALA A 222 14.74 -16.10 18.86
C ALA A 222 13.54 -16.99 18.55
N GLY A 223 13.71 -18.09 17.80
CA GLY A 223 12.73 -19.16 17.63
C GLY A 223 11.43 -18.79 16.89
N ARG A 224 11.26 -17.55 16.48
CA ARG A 224 10.12 -17.05 15.68
C ARG A 224 10.68 -16.05 14.66
N TYR A 225 10.03 -15.95 13.50
CA TYR A 225 10.33 -14.91 12.49
C TYR A 225 9.96 -13.53 13.06
N GLU A 226 10.80 -13.00 13.93
CA GLU A 226 10.68 -11.66 14.45
C GLU A 226 11.53 -10.78 13.57
N TYR A 227 10.87 -9.99 12.73
CA TYR A 227 11.56 -8.96 12.02
C TYR A 227 11.84 -7.79 12.98
N VAL A 228 13.05 -7.76 13.47
CA VAL A 228 13.64 -6.55 14.07
C VAL A 228 14.69 -6.07 13.09
N PRO A 229 14.57 -4.86 12.53
CA PRO A 229 15.42 -4.37 11.44
C PRO A 229 16.93 -4.50 11.68
N GLN A 230 17.36 -4.54 12.93
CA GLN A 230 18.77 -4.58 13.33
C GLN A 230 19.31 -6.00 13.59
N ARG A 231 18.52 -7.05 13.44
CA ARG A 231 18.88 -8.42 13.83
C ARG A 231 19.20 -9.36 12.67
N ILE A 232 19.37 -8.83 11.47
CA ILE A 232 19.77 -9.67 10.32
C ILE A 232 21.29 -9.64 10.23
N LEU A 233 21.92 -10.79 10.51
CA LEU A 233 23.36 -10.97 10.36
C LEU A 233 23.71 -10.85 8.85
N GLY A 234 24.75 -10.08 8.54
CA GLY A 234 25.19 -9.88 7.15
C GLY A 234 24.42 -8.81 6.36
N GLY A 235 23.44 -8.14 6.97
CA GLY A 235 22.69 -7.03 6.37
C GLY A 235 21.65 -7.48 5.32
N ILE A 236 20.92 -6.51 4.76
CA ILE A 236 19.89 -6.76 3.75
C ILE A 236 20.52 -6.63 2.37
N LYS A 237 20.69 -7.73 1.65
CA LYS A 237 21.23 -7.76 0.27
C LYS A 237 20.26 -7.16 -0.72
N VAL A 238 18.97 -7.55 -0.64
CA VAL A 238 17.87 -7.05 -1.47
C VAL A 238 16.71 -6.75 -0.55
N ALA A 239 16.31 -5.49 -0.48
CA ALA A 239 15.18 -5.08 0.35
C ALA A 239 13.84 -5.42 -0.31
N ALA A 240 12.85 -5.80 0.49
CA ALA A 240 11.50 -6.06 0.00
C ALA A 240 10.82 -4.80 -0.58
N GLY A 241 11.27 -3.61 -0.16
CA GLY A 241 10.84 -2.34 -0.76
C GLY A 241 11.14 -2.22 -2.26
N GLU A 242 12.11 -2.98 -2.80
CA GLU A 242 12.39 -3.05 -4.24
C GLU A 242 11.30 -3.76 -5.04
N ASP A 243 10.50 -4.61 -4.39
CA ASP A 243 9.36 -5.30 -5.00
C ASP A 243 8.14 -4.38 -5.19
N ILE A 244 8.10 -3.24 -4.48
CA ILE A 244 7.00 -2.28 -4.60
C ILE A 244 7.19 -1.49 -5.88
N SER A 245 6.42 -1.86 -6.90
CA SER A 245 6.48 -1.28 -8.24
C SER A 245 5.91 0.13 -8.29
N GLY A 246 4.87 0.40 -7.50
CA GLY A 246 4.28 1.72 -7.42
C GLY A 246 3.12 1.77 -6.42
N ALA A 247 2.63 2.96 -6.14
CA ALA A 247 1.50 3.17 -5.27
C ALA A 247 0.58 4.29 -5.76
N VAL A 248 -0.72 4.15 -5.48
CA VAL A 248 -1.75 5.15 -5.77
C VAL A 248 -2.47 5.51 -4.48
N TRP A 249 -2.58 6.80 -4.20
CA TRP A 249 -3.17 7.32 -2.98
C TRP A 249 -4.39 8.18 -3.32
N LEU A 250 -5.59 7.67 -2.95
CA LEU A 250 -6.88 8.31 -3.20
C LEU A 250 -7.28 9.16 -2.00
N SER A 251 -7.35 10.47 -2.16
CA SER A 251 -7.66 11.42 -1.09
C SER A 251 -6.89 11.09 0.21
N PRO A 252 -5.55 11.05 0.18
CA PRO A 252 -4.79 10.65 1.35
C PRO A 252 -5.11 11.53 2.55
N HIS A 253 -5.24 10.92 3.71
CA HIS A 253 -5.48 11.61 4.97
C HIS A 253 -4.39 11.25 5.98
N ARG A 254 -3.74 12.27 6.53
CA ARG A 254 -2.73 12.14 7.58
C ARG A 254 -3.40 12.18 8.94
N PRO A 255 -3.53 11.05 9.65
CA PRO A 255 -4.11 11.02 10.98
C PRO A 255 -3.20 11.74 11.98
N SER A 256 -3.77 12.30 13.05
CA SER A 256 -3.03 13.12 14.03
C SER A 256 -1.91 12.36 14.77
N ILE A 257 -1.98 11.03 14.84
CA ILE A 257 -0.89 10.18 15.39
C ILE A 257 0.36 10.17 14.51
N VAL A 258 0.24 10.56 13.24
CA VAL A 258 1.36 10.71 12.31
C VAL A 258 1.71 12.20 12.23
N SER A 259 2.60 12.64 13.12
CA SER A 259 3.10 14.02 13.09
C SER A 259 3.88 14.30 11.80
N GLU A 260 4.05 15.56 11.44
CA GLU A 260 4.88 15.95 10.28
C GLU A 260 6.31 15.47 10.43
N THR A 261 6.88 15.62 11.63
CA THR A 261 8.22 15.15 11.94
C THR A 261 8.34 13.64 11.75
N LEU A 262 7.36 12.86 12.22
CA LEU A 262 7.35 11.41 12.03
C LEU A 262 7.28 11.05 10.54
N ALA A 263 6.37 11.64 9.77
CA ALA A 263 6.25 11.37 8.34
C ALA A 263 7.54 11.74 7.57
N LYS A 264 8.16 12.87 7.88
CA LYS A 264 9.44 13.29 7.28
C LYS A 264 10.57 12.32 7.64
N SER A 265 10.60 11.80 8.87
CA SER A 265 11.61 10.84 9.32
C SER A 265 11.55 9.50 8.54
N TRP A 266 10.40 9.14 7.97
CA TRP A 266 10.29 7.94 7.13
C TRP A 266 11.26 7.96 5.96
N ILE A 267 11.47 9.12 5.35
CA ILE A 267 12.41 9.27 4.24
C ILE A 267 13.81 9.64 4.73
N SER A 268 13.92 10.58 5.68
CA SER A 268 15.26 11.06 6.13
C SER A 268 16.04 10.00 6.91
N ASN A 269 15.36 9.18 7.73
CA ASN A 269 16.01 8.30 8.70
C ASN A 269 15.84 6.81 8.37
N TYR A 270 14.66 6.41 7.86
CA TYR A 270 14.32 4.98 7.73
C TYR A 270 14.44 4.46 6.30
N ALA A 271 13.83 5.12 5.34
CA ALA A 271 13.70 4.59 3.98
C ALA A 271 13.97 5.65 2.90
N PRO A 272 15.17 6.25 2.81
CA PRO A 272 15.49 7.25 1.78
C PRO A 272 15.28 6.69 0.36
N ARG A 273 15.55 5.40 0.15
CA ARG A 273 15.35 4.73 -1.14
C ARG A 273 13.88 4.66 -1.57
N MET A 274 12.90 4.75 -0.66
CA MET A 274 11.48 4.84 -1.00
C MET A 274 11.20 6.05 -1.90
N ARG A 275 11.83 7.20 -1.60
CA ARG A 275 11.72 8.40 -2.43
C ARG A 275 12.19 8.16 -3.86
N ASP A 276 13.30 7.44 -4.00
CA ASP A 276 14.00 7.34 -5.26
C ASP A 276 13.55 6.11 -6.09
N ASN A 277 12.96 5.09 -5.46
CA ASN A 277 12.65 3.81 -6.11
C ASN A 277 11.16 3.47 -6.21
N ASN A 278 10.27 4.13 -5.45
CA ASN A 278 8.84 3.80 -5.49
C ASN A 278 8.04 4.91 -6.18
N PRO A 279 7.61 4.73 -7.44
CA PRO A 279 6.67 5.63 -8.12
C PRO A 279 5.36 5.79 -7.33
N MET A 280 4.83 7.03 -7.25
CA MET A 280 3.60 7.29 -6.50
C MET A 280 2.70 8.28 -7.23
N LEU A 281 1.41 7.98 -7.23
CA LEU A 281 0.35 8.82 -7.77
C LEU A 281 -0.57 9.26 -6.64
N PHE A 282 -0.74 10.56 -6.48
CA PHE A 282 -1.67 11.16 -5.51
C PHE A 282 -2.86 11.76 -6.25
N LEU A 283 -4.06 11.30 -5.92
CA LEU A 283 -5.32 11.76 -6.50
C LEU A 283 -6.23 12.27 -5.39
N TYR A 284 -6.87 13.42 -5.59
CA TYR A 284 -7.87 13.96 -4.66
C TYR A 284 -8.97 14.70 -5.43
N GLY A 285 -10.16 14.80 -4.86
CA GLY A 285 -11.25 15.56 -5.46
C GLY A 285 -10.95 17.07 -5.44
N ASP A 286 -11.32 17.78 -6.48
CA ASP A 286 -11.05 19.22 -6.65
C ASP A 286 -11.70 20.10 -5.56
N GLY A 287 -12.68 19.59 -4.81
CA GLY A 287 -13.27 20.22 -3.64
C GLY A 287 -12.79 19.67 -2.29
N ASP A 288 -11.93 18.64 -2.25
CA ASP A 288 -11.44 18.02 -1.02
C ASP A 288 -10.19 18.77 -0.49
N ALA A 289 -10.43 19.87 0.22
CA ALA A 289 -9.34 20.72 0.73
C ALA A 289 -8.45 20.00 1.76
N GLN A 290 -8.97 19.05 2.52
CA GLN A 290 -8.17 18.28 3.49
C GLN A 290 -7.24 17.32 2.76
N ALA A 291 -7.77 16.51 1.84
CA ALA A 291 -6.95 15.60 1.06
C ALA A 291 -5.92 16.36 0.20
N GLN A 292 -6.27 17.54 -0.33
CA GLN A 292 -5.31 18.39 -1.05
C GLN A 292 -4.12 18.79 -0.16
N ARG A 293 -4.38 19.23 1.09
CA ARG A 293 -3.31 19.60 2.04
C ARG A 293 -2.41 18.42 2.35
N ASP A 294 -3.02 17.28 2.70
CA ASP A 294 -2.28 16.09 3.10
C ASP A 294 -1.52 15.49 1.91
N ALA A 295 -2.12 15.45 0.72
CA ALA A 295 -1.45 15.00 -0.50
C ALA A 295 -0.24 15.89 -0.86
N ARG A 296 -0.40 17.22 -0.78
CA ARG A 296 0.71 18.16 -1.00
C ARG A 296 1.82 17.99 0.03
N PHE A 297 1.47 17.81 1.30
CA PHE A 297 2.44 17.56 2.35
C PHE A 297 3.27 16.30 2.04
N PHE A 298 2.64 15.16 1.78
CA PHE A 298 3.36 13.94 1.45
C PHE A 298 4.18 14.07 0.16
N PHE A 299 3.61 14.66 -0.87
CA PHE A 299 4.28 14.83 -2.15
C PHE A 299 5.46 15.80 -2.05
N GLN A 300 5.25 17.02 -1.54
CA GLN A 300 6.23 18.10 -1.59
C GLN A 300 7.25 18.05 -0.45
N GLU A 301 6.80 17.71 0.76
CA GLU A 301 7.63 17.83 1.96
C GLU A 301 8.22 16.50 2.43
N VAL A 302 7.52 15.40 2.19
CA VAL A 302 8.02 14.06 2.59
C VAL A 302 8.82 13.44 1.46
N LEU A 303 8.22 13.27 0.28
CA LEU A 303 8.81 12.49 -0.81
C LEU A 303 9.78 13.30 -1.68
N VAL A 304 9.46 14.56 -2.00
CA VAL A 304 10.28 15.40 -2.88
C VAL A 304 11.22 16.30 -2.08
N GLY A 305 10.80 16.72 -0.89
CA GLY A 305 11.51 17.70 -0.04
C GLY A 305 11.23 19.14 -0.47
N ALA A 306 11.12 20.04 0.50
CA ALA A 306 10.72 21.44 0.30
C ALA A 306 11.69 22.25 -0.60
N GLY A 307 12.95 21.82 -0.73
CA GLY A 307 13.98 22.52 -1.52
C GLY A 307 14.30 21.87 -2.87
N ASN A 308 13.76 20.70 -3.19
CA ASN A 308 14.24 19.91 -4.31
C ASN A 308 13.16 19.67 -5.38
N ARG A 309 12.60 20.78 -5.90
CA ARG A 309 11.56 20.77 -6.94
C ARG A 309 11.99 20.11 -8.25
N SER A 310 13.28 19.99 -8.51
CA SER A 310 13.83 19.39 -9.73
C SER A 310 13.92 17.88 -9.70
N LEU A 311 13.94 17.23 -8.54
CA LEU A 311 14.06 15.76 -8.44
C LEU A 311 12.74 15.01 -8.68
N GLY A 312 11.59 15.68 -8.62
CA GLY A 312 10.28 15.09 -8.90
C GLY A 312 10.04 14.71 -10.36
N LEU A 313 10.98 14.99 -11.25
CA LEU A 313 10.90 14.77 -12.70
C LEU A 313 11.89 13.74 -13.22
N LEU A 314 12.50 12.94 -12.35
CA LEU A 314 13.34 11.85 -12.83
C LEU A 314 12.45 10.81 -13.54
N PRO A 315 12.71 10.50 -14.82
CA PRO A 315 11.86 9.59 -15.62
C PRO A 315 11.75 8.18 -15.04
N LEU A 316 12.67 7.78 -14.16
CA LEU A 316 12.74 6.43 -13.59
C LEU A 316 11.81 6.21 -12.40
N ASN A 317 11.40 7.27 -11.67
CA ASN A 317 10.57 7.16 -10.48
C ASN A 317 9.57 8.31 -10.39
N PRO A 318 8.56 8.32 -11.27
CA PRO A 318 7.61 9.40 -11.36
C PRO A 318 6.76 9.49 -10.09
N LYS A 319 6.61 10.72 -9.59
CA LYS A 319 5.62 11.07 -8.58
C LYS A 319 4.70 12.13 -9.15
N TYR A 320 3.41 11.87 -9.04
CA TYR A 320 2.38 12.72 -9.60
C TYR A 320 1.36 13.13 -8.56
N LEU A 321 0.84 14.32 -8.70
CA LEU A 321 -0.18 14.91 -7.84
C LEU A 321 -1.25 15.57 -8.71
N PHE A 322 -2.47 15.02 -8.70
CA PHE A 322 -3.58 15.54 -9.52
C PHE A 322 -4.85 15.73 -8.71
N ALA A 323 -5.55 16.85 -9.01
CA ALA A 323 -6.93 17.04 -8.61
C ALA A 323 -7.85 16.42 -9.68
N ILE A 324 -8.78 15.58 -9.25
CA ILE A 324 -9.82 15.01 -10.10
C ILE A 324 -10.92 16.08 -10.28
N LYS A 325 -11.03 16.61 -11.47
CA LYS A 325 -12.00 17.65 -11.81
C LYS A 325 -13.43 17.12 -11.74
N GLY A 326 -14.33 17.93 -11.22
CA GLY A 326 -15.73 17.55 -11.06
C GLY A 326 -16.04 16.70 -9.82
N ALA A 327 -15.04 16.34 -9.04
CA ALA A 327 -15.16 15.52 -7.84
C ALA A 327 -15.34 16.35 -6.54
N LYS A 328 -16.09 17.47 -6.60
CA LYS A 328 -16.18 18.47 -5.51
C LYS A 328 -16.57 17.91 -4.14
N ASN A 329 -17.42 16.90 -4.11
CA ASN A 329 -17.95 16.28 -2.88
C ASN A 329 -17.49 14.83 -2.72
N LEU A 330 -16.50 14.39 -3.49
CA LEU A 330 -16.03 13.02 -3.48
C LEU A 330 -14.64 12.94 -2.86
N SER A 331 -14.45 11.91 -2.04
CA SER A 331 -13.20 11.66 -1.33
C SER A 331 -12.91 10.16 -1.29
N GLY A 332 -11.63 9.80 -1.24
CA GLY A 332 -11.19 8.43 -1.12
C GLY A 332 -11.77 7.52 -2.20
N VAL A 333 -12.44 6.43 -1.77
CA VAL A 333 -13.06 5.45 -2.67
C VAL A 333 -14.17 6.06 -3.54
N GLY A 334 -14.83 7.11 -3.08
CA GLY A 334 -15.85 7.82 -3.86
C GLY A 334 -15.34 8.41 -5.18
N LEU A 335 -14.03 8.58 -5.34
CA LEU A 335 -13.41 8.98 -6.60
C LEU A 335 -13.51 7.92 -7.70
N LEU A 336 -13.78 6.66 -7.37
CA LEU A 336 -13.89 5.53 -8.30
C LEU A 336 -15.30 5.37 -8.87
N GLY A 337 -16.34 5.87 -8.17
CA GLY A 337 -17.74 5.57 -8.44
C GLY A 337 -18.33 6.09 -9.77
N ASN A 338 -17.61 6.90 -10.52
CA ASN A 338 -18.09 7.43 -11.81
C ASN A 338 -16.93 7.64 -12.78
N ASN A 339 -16.34 6.54 -13.23
CA ASN A 339 -15.18 6.62 -14.13
C ASN A 339 -15.49 7.28 -15.48
N ALA A 340 -16.71 7.18 -15.99
CA ALA A 340 -17.10 7.81 -17.26
C ALA A 340 -16.93 9.34 -17.23
N THR A 341 -17.13 9.96 -16.06
CA THR A 341 -16.99 11.41 -15.88
C THR A 341 -15.64 11.80 -15.27
N LEU A 342 -15.20 11.05 -14.24
CA LEU A 342 -14.03 11.41 -13.43
C LEU A 342 -12.72 10.88 -14.03
N GLN A 343 -12.76 9.81 -14.81
CA GLN A 343 -11.60 9.14 -15.42
C GLN A 343 -10.52 8.74 -14.39
N THR A 344 -10.93 8.51 -13.14
CA THR A 344 -10.00 8.18 -12.05
C THR A 344 -9.36 6.82 -12.27
N GLU A 345 -10.15 5.81 -12.62
CA GLU A 345 -9.63 4.47 -12.91
C GLU A 345 -8.73 4.47 -14.15
N ASP A 346 -9.07 5.25 -15.20
CA ASP A 346 -8.23 5.39 -16.39
C ASP A 346 -6.88 5.97 -16.03
N THR A 347 -6.85 7.00 -15.17
CA THR A 347 -5.62 7.61 -14.67
C THR A 347 -4.77 6.61 -13.88
N ILE A 348 -5.40 5.77 -13.03
CA ILE A 348 -4.73 4.71 -12.27
C ILE A 348 -4.11 3.69 -13.23
N VAL A 349 -4.90 3.18 -14.17
CA VAL A 349 -4.46 2.17 -15.14
C VAL A 349 -3.32 2.70 -16.01
N GLN A 350 -3.41 3.93 -16.50
CA GLN A 350 -2.34 4.56 -17.30
C GLN A 350 -1.04 4.67 -16.50
N PHE A 351 -1.11 5.12 -15.25
CA PHE A 351 0.06 5.22 -14.37
C PHE A 351 0.69 3.84 -14.14
N MET A 352 -0.12 2.84 -13.78
CA MET A 352 0.38 1.49 -13.50
C MET A 352 0.95 0.82 -14.76
N SER A 353 0.30 0.99 -15.91
CA SER A 353 0.77 0.42 -17.18
C SER A 353 2.09 1.04 -17.64
N ALA A 354 2.30 2.34 -17.41
CA ALA A 354 3.58 3.00 -17.70
C ALA A 354 4.71 2.39 -16.88
N ILE A 355 4.48 2.17 -15.57
CA ILE A 355 5.47 1.54 -14.68
C ILE A 355 5.68 0.08 -15.06
N GLN A 356 4.61 -0.66 -15.39
CA GLN A 356 4.70 -2.09 -15.71
C GLN A 356 5.57 -2.36 -16.95
N LYS A 357 5.61 -1.46 -17.92
CA LYS A 357 6.53 -1.56 -19.08
C LYS A 357 7.99 -1.61 -18.64
N GLU A 358 8.37 -0.78 -17.65
CA GLU A 358 9.73 -0.77 -17.09
C GLU A 358 9.98 -2.00 -16.21
N ARG A 359 8.95 -2.49 -15.52
CA ARG A 359 8.99 -3.65 -14.61
C ARG A 359 8.85 -5.00 -15.33
N ALA A 360 8.55 -5.03 -16.62
CA ALA A 360 8.36 -6.28 -17.38
C ALA A 360 9.56 -7.23 -17.35
N LYS A 361 10.76 -6.70 -17.08
CA LYS A 361 12.00 -7.49 -16.96
C LYS A 361 12.22 -8.09 -15.56
N VAL A 362 11.39 -7.71 -14.56
CA VAL A 362 11.54 -8.20 -13.21
C VAL A 362 11.01 -9.63 -13.11
N THR A 363 11.92 -10.57 -12.94
CA THR A 363 11.57 -11.98 -12.78
C THR A 363 11.01 -12.28 -11.40
N ARG A 364 10.07 -13.21 -11.33
CA ARG A 364 9.55 -13.73 -10.07
C ARG A 364 10.67 -14.40 -9.27
N ARG A 365 10.78 -14.05 -7.99
CA ARG A 365 11.71 -14.65 -7.04
C ARG A 365 10.96 -15.54 -6.06
N GLN A 366 11.56 -16.67 -5.69
CA GLN A 366 11.10 -17.46 -4.54
C GLN A 366 11.32 -16.67 -3.26
N ARG A 367 10.32 -16.68 -2.36
CA ARG A 367 10.32 -15.84 -1.14
C ARG A 367 10.70 -16.61 0.12
N ASN A 368 10.28 -17.86 0.22
CA ASN A 368 10.52 -18.77 1.34
C ASN A 368 9.98 -18.28 2.70
N TYR A 369 9.03 -17.33 2.71
CA TYR A 369 8.34 -16.93 3.93
C TYR A 369 7.23 -17.93 4.25
N SER A 370 7.29 -18.55 5.43
CA SER A 370 6.29 -19.53 5.87
C SER A 370 5.20 -18.94 6.76
N ALA A 371 5.42 -17.75 7.33
CA ALA A 371 4.49 -17.07 8.24
C ALA A 371 4.66 -15.55 8.18
N ALA A 372 3.65 -14.85 8.69
CA ALA A 372 3.74 -13.40 8.91
C ALA A 372 4.81 -13.08 9.96
N TRP A 373 5.43 -11.93 9.83
CA TRP A 373 6.44 -11.41 10.75
C TRP A 373 5.87 -10.29 11.60
N SER A 374 6.45 -10.11 12.79
CA SER A 374 6.18 -8.96 13.64
C SER A 374 6.96 -7.73 13.16
N ILE A 375 6.39 -6.55 13.35
CA ILE A 375 7.04 -5.26 13.11
C ILE A 375 7.21 -4.55 14.45
N ASP A 376 8.42 -4.14 14.80
CA ASP A 376 8.61 -3.25 15.95
C ASP A 376 8.13 -1.83 15.60
N LEU A 377 6.89 -1.54 15.96
CA LEU A 377 6.24 -0.26 15.68
C LEU A 377 6.99 0.92 16.33
N ARG A 378 7.65 0.68 17.47
CA ARG A 378 8.40 1.72 18.21
C ARG A 378 9.65 2.13 17.45
N PHE A 379 10.28 1.17 16.75
CA PHE A 379 11.42 1.48 15.89
C PHE A 379 11.06 2.51 14.82
N PHE A 380 9.84 2.45 14.28
CA PHE A 380 9.33 3.39 13.27
C PHE A 380 8.66 4.63 13.88
N GLY A 381 8.85 4.90 15.16
CA GLY A 381 8.41 6.11 15.85
C GLY A 381 6.97 6.09 16.36
N PHE A 382 6.29 4.94 16.32
CA PHE A 382 4.97 4.80 16.93
C PHE A 382 5.09 4.38 18.41
N THR A 383 4.22 4.92 19.24
CA THR A 383 4.16 4.58 20.68
C THR A 383 2.74 4.22 21.08
N PRO A 384 2.53 3.17 21.93
CA PRO A 384 1.20 2.77 22.37
C PRO A 384 0.52 3.80 23.26
#